data_9dc25b5c28ab235bbb4c221ae6f8d88c
#
_entry.id   9dc25b5c28ab235bbb4c221ae6f8d88c
#
_cell.length_a   1.000
_cell.length_b   1.000
_cell.length_c   1.000
_cell.angle_alpha   90.00
_cell.angle_beta   90.00
_cell.angle_gamma   90.00
#
_symmetry.space_group_name_H-M   'P 1'
#
loop_
_entity.id
_entity.type
_entity.pdbx_description
1 polymer ?
#
loop_
_entity_poly.entity_id
_entity_poly.type
_entity_poly.pdbx_seq_one_letter_code
_entity_poly.pdbx_strand_id
1 'polypeptide(L)'
;YRYIPAPKTAYKALRKLPAAHILEYRTQTGQLDTRPYWRLPEAETDPGDTVLKERLRELLDASIRDQLVSDVPLGLLLSGGIDSSAIAAVATRCAPNLQSFSIGFREQARDETPFATAMAERAGTTHHTQYFERDEMDSLVERMDAWFDEPFGDTSAIPTFRVCAFARRSVTVALSGDGGDELFGGYRW
;
A
#
# COMPACT_ATOMS: atom_id res chain seq x y z
N TYR A 1 5.93 -6.29 17.69
CA TYR A 1 6.21 -6.01 16.26
C TYR A 1 5.27 -6.84 15.41
N ARG A 2 4.47 -7.52 15.34
CA ARG A 2 3.65 -8.31 14.39
C ARG A 2 4.44 -8.91 13.19
N TYR A 3 5.74 -8.66 13.10
CA TYR A 3 6.67 -9.16 12.09
C TYR A 3 8.08 -9.31 12.69
N ILE A 4 8.98 -9.98 11.99
CA ILE A 4 10.38 -10.12 12.43
C ILE A 4 11.21 -8.99 11.82
N PRO A 5 11.74 -8.04 12.64
CA PRO A 5 12.52 -6.92 12.12
C PRO A 5 13.82 -7.33 11.44
N ALA A 6 14.16 -6.67 10.32
CA ALA A 6 15.47 -6.84 9.70
C ALA A 6 16.61 -6.48 10.70
N PRO A 7 17.77 -7.14 10.62
CA PRO A 7 18.17 -8.15 9.65
C PRO A 7 17.78 -9.60 10.05
N LYS A 8 16.99 -9.79 11.08
CA LYS A 8 16.60 -11.11 11.58
C LYS A 8 15.56 -11.77 10.67
N THR A 9 15.51 -13.10 10.72
CA THR A 9 14.46 -13.93 10.14
C THR A 9 14.03 -15.00 11.15
N ALA A 10 13.05 -15.83 10.79
CA ALA A 10 12.69 -17.02 11.56
C ALA A 10 13.81 -18.08 11.56
N TYR A 11 14.79 -18.00 10.68
CA TYR A 11 15.87 -18.96 10.50
C TYR A 11 17.22 -18.40 10.92
N LYS A 12 18.00 -19.17 11.69
CA LYS A 12 19.32 -18.73 12.20
C LYS A 12 20.33 -18.43 11.10
N ALA A 13 20.28 -19.15 9.99
CA ALA A 13 21.22 -19.04 8.88
C ALA A 13 20.83 -18.00 7.83
N LEU A 14 19.60 -17.47 7.87
CA LEU A 14 19.11 -16.49 6.91
C LEU A 14 19.05 -15.12 7.54
N ARG A 15 19.30 -14.10 6.72
CA ARG A 15 19.18 -12.70 7.12
C ARG A 15 18.44 -11.92 6.05
N LYS A 16 17.66 -10.95 6.47
CA LYS A 16 17.04 -9.95 5.57
C LYS A 16 18.09 -8.92 5.20
N LEU A 17 18.11 -8.52 3.93
CA LEU A 17 18.78 -7.31 3.52
C LEU A 17 18.05 -6.12 4.16
N PRO A 18 18.75 -5.21 4.88
CA PRO A 18 18.10 -4.03 5.43
C PRO A 18 17.47 -3.17 4.33
N ALA A 19 16.40 -2.45 4.67
CA ALA A 19 15.77 -1.50 3.74
C ALA A 19 16.81 -0.48 3.23
N ALA A 20 16.64 -0.01 1.99
CA ALA A 20 17.51 0.94 1.33
C ALA A 20 18.99 0.50 1.21
N HIS A 21 19.26 -0.81 1.18
CA HIS A 21 20.61 -1.36 0.97
C HIS A 21 20.69 -2.17 -0.32
N ILE A 22 21.88 -2.16 -0.91
CA ILE A 22 22.29 -3.03 -2.02
C ILE A 22 23.22 -4.08 -1.47
N LEU A 23 23.04 -5.33 -1.91
CA LEU A 23 23.95 -6.43 -1.67
C LEU A 23 24.61 -6.81 -2.99
N GLU A 24 25.96 -6.80 -3.01
CA GLU A 24 26.78 -7.23 -4.13
C GLU A 24 27.51 -8.52 -3.76
N TYR A 25 27.36 -9.54 -4.59
CA TYR A 25 28.11 -10.79 -4.44
C TYR A 25 29.04 -11.00 -5.63
N ARG A 26 30.35 -11.07 -5.35
CA ARG A 26 31.38 -11.29 -6.35
C ARG A 26 31.64 -12.79 -6.49
N THR A 27 31.13 -13.36 -7.55
CA THR A 27 31.20 -14.81 -7.80
C THR A 27 32.63 -15.35 -7.89
N GLN A 28 33.60 -14.55 -8.40
CA GLN A 28 34.99 -14.97 -8.53
C GLN A 28 35.75 -15.07 -7.19
N THR A 29 35.37 -14.25 -6.22
CA THR A 29 36.07 -14.14 -4.92
C THR A 29 35.25 -14.67 -3.75
N GLY A 30 33.95 -14.87 -3.93
CA GLY A 30 33.02 -15.18 -2.85
C GLY A 30 32.75 -14.00 -1.91
N GLN A 31 33.24 -12.82 -2.24
CA GLN A 31 33.05 -11.64 -1.40
C GLN A 31 31.61 -11.13 -1.48
N LEU A 32 31.06 -10.77 -0.32
CA LEU A 32 29.73 -10.22 -0.17
C LEU A 32 29.84 -8.84 0.50
N ASP A 33 29.39 -7.81 -0.20
CA ASP A 33 29.39 -6.42 0.28
C ASP A 33 27.95 -5.93 0.40
N THR A 34 27.67 -5.17 1.47
CA THR A 34 26.35 -4.56 1.69
C THR A 34 26.54 -3.09 2.01
N ARG A 35 25.84 -2.22 1.27
CA ARG A 35 25.92 -0.76 1.46
C ARG A 35 24.55 -0.11 1.31
N PRO A 36 24.27 0.98 2.06
CA PRO A 36 23.05 1.76 1.84
C PRO A 36 23.15 2.53 0.51
N TYR A 37 22.04 2.57 -0.24
CA TYR A 37 21.89 3.42 -1.42
C TYR A 37 21.01 4.64 -1.16
N TRP A 38 20.20 4.59 -0.09
CA TRP A 38 19.32 5.68 0.32
C TRP A 38 19.28 5.79 1.84
N ARG A 39 19.07 6.98 2.32
CA ARG A 39 18.82 7.28 3.73
C ARG A 39 17.69 8.30 3.82
N LEU A 40 16.91 8.24 4.88
CA LEU A 40 15.92 9.27 5.15
C LEU A 40 16.63 10.62 5.26
N PRO A 41 16.19 11.65 4.49
CA PRO A 41 16.77 12.99 4.63
C PRO A 41 16.62 13.51 6.07
N GLU A 42 17.62 14.23 6.53
CA GLU A 42 17.49 14.98 7.78
C GLU A 42 16.44 16.09 7.59
N ALA A 43 15.70 16.40 8.66
CA ALA A 43 14.72 17.47 8.61
C ALA A 43 15.43 18.81 8.35
N GLU A 44 15.01 19.48 7.31
CA GLU A 44 15.42 20.86 7.02
C GLU A 44 14.67 21.83 7.94
N THR A 45 15.07 23.11 7.91
CA THR A 45 14.35 24.17 8.61
C THR A 45 12.93 24.26 8.09
N ASP A 46 11.96 24.41 9.01
CA ASP A 46 10.55 24.53 8.67
C ASP A 46 10.28 25.79 7.81
N PRO A 47 9.85 25.65 6.54
CA PRO A 47 9.59 26.79 5.67
C PRO A 47 8.18 27.38 5.89
N GLY A 48 7.40 26.82 6.83
CA GLY A 48 6.04 27.21 7.14
C GLY A 48 4.96 26.41 6.37
N ASP A 49 3.82 26.28 6.99
CA ASP A 49 2.69 25.44 6.56
C ASP A 49 2.25 25.65 5.11
N THR A 50 2.22 26.89 4.62
CA THR A 50 1.76 27.19 3.26
C THR A 50 2.69 26.60 2.22
N VAL A 51 3.99 26.81 2.40
CA VAL A 51 5.02 26.27 1.49
C VAL A 51 5.05 24.75 1.53
N LEU A 52 4.94 24.15 2.72
CA LEU A 52 4.87 22.69 2.89
C LEU A 52 3.65 22.09 2.18
N LYS A 53 2.48 22.71 2.29
CA LYS A 53 1.25 22.25 1.62
C LYS A 53 1.34 22.32 0.10
N GLU A 54 1.91 23.39 -0.44
CA GLU A 54 2.14 23.53 -1.87
C GLU A 54 3.11 22.47 -2.37
N ARG A 55 4.24 22.33 -1.68
CA ARG A 55 5.25 21.32 -2.03
C ARG A 55 4.72 19.88 -1.94
N LEU A 56 3.93 19.58 -0.92
CA LEU A 56 3.28 18.27 -0.78
C LEU A 56 2.35 17.98 -1.96
N ARG A 57 1.54 18.95 -2.39
CA ARG A 57 0.65 18.78 -3.56
C ARG A 57 1.45 18.50 -4.83
N GLU A 58 2.51 19.25 -5.07
CA GLU A 58 3.40 19.04 -6.23
C GLU A 58 4.00 17.63 -6.24
N LEU A 59 4.52 17.20 -5.08
CA LEU A 59 5.15 15.87 -4.93
C LEU A 59 4.14 14.75 -5.10
N LEU A 60 2.93 14.87 -4.54
CA LEU A 60 1.86 13.90 -4.72
C LEU A 60 1.42 13.83 -6.19
N ASP A 61 1.21 14.97 -6.84
CA ASP A 61 0.83 15.03 -8.25
C ASP A 61 1.89 14.38 -9.13
N ALA A 62 3.17 14.66 -8.91
CA ALA A 62 4.28 14.07 -9.66
C ALA A 62 4.38 12.57 -9.42
N SER A 63 4.41 12.15 -8.16
CA SER A 63 4.54 10.73 -7.78
C SER A 63 3.39 9.88 -8.33
N ILE A 64 2.15 10.34 -8.19
CA ILE A 64 0.99 9.59 -8.69
C ILE A 64 1.00 9.53 -10.22
N ARG A 65 1.35 10.63 -10.89
CA ARG A 65 1.45 10.65 -12.35
C ARG A 65 2.48 9.64 -12.87
N ASP A 66 3.63 9.56 -12.23
CA ASP A 66 4.68 8.60 -12.61
C ASP A 66 4.21 7.15 -12.40
N GLN A 67 3.44 6.88 -11.35
CA GLN A 67 2.90 5.56 -11.06
C GLN A 67 1.69 5.15 -11.91
N LEU A 68 1.08 6.09 -12.63
CA LEU A 68 0.00 5.78 -13.59
C LEU A 68 0.51 5.25 -14.93
N VAL A 69 1.82 5.29 -15.17
CA VAL A 69 2.42 4.70 -16.37
C VAL A 69 2.40 3.18 -16.24
N SER A 70 1.59 2.53 -17.07
CA SER A 70 1.39 1.07 -17.01
C SER A 70 1.05 0.51 -18.39
N ASP A 71 1.65 -0.62 -18.74
CA ASP A 71 1.34 -1.39 -19.97
C ASP A 71 0.14 -2.33 -19.79
N VAL A 72 -0.47 -2.34 -18.61
CA VAL A 72 -1.58 -3.22 -18.25
C VAL A 72 -2.71 -2.42 -17.58
N PRO A 73 -3.95 -2.95 -17.52
CA PRO A 73 -5.05 -2.28 -16.85
C PRO A 73 -4.69 -1.94 -15.39
N LEU A 74 -4.86 -0.67 -15.04
CA LEU A 74 -4.55 -0.10 -13.72
C LEU A 74 -5.83 0.38 -13.03
N GLY A 75 -5.91 0.17 -11.72
CA GLY A 75 -7.01 0.60 -10.86
C GLY A 75 -6.54 1.19 -9.55
N LEU A 76 -7.49 1.43 -8.66
CA LEU A 76 -7.28 2.01 -7.34
C LEU A 76 -7.86 1.12 -6.24
N LEU A 77 -7.15 0.90 -5.16
CA LEU A 77 -7.75 0.40 -3.92
C LEU A 77 -8.26 1.60 -3.12
N LEU A 78 -9.55 1.65 -2.85
CA LEU A 78 -10.22 2.80 -2.27
C LEU A 78 -10.98 2.40 -1.00
N SER A 79 -10.47 2.82 0.16
CA SER A 79 -11.12 2.60 1.45
C SER A 79 -12.04 3.76 1.87
N GLY A 80 -11.90 4.92 1.23
CA GLY A 80 -12.55 6.16 1.69
C GLY A 80 -11.79 6.87 2.82
N GLY A 81 -10.65 6.32 3.28
CA GLY A 81 -9.70 7.01 4.16
C GLY A 81 -8.99 8.15 3.44
N ILE A 82 -8.32 9.03 4.21
CA ILE A 82 -7.68 10.24 3.68
C ILE A 82 -6.68 9.91 2.58
N ASP A 83 -5.80 8.94 2.79
CA ASP A 83 -4.69 8.62 1.89
C ASP A 83 -5.19 8.06 0.57
N SER A 84 -6.03 7.02 0.61
CA SER A 84 -6.62 6.44 -0.61
C SER A 84 -7.49 7.45 -1.38
N SER A 85 -8.17 8.34 -0.65
CA SER A 85 -8.99 9.41 -1.25
C SER A 85 -8.12 10.48 -1.93
N ALA A 86 -7.00 10.87 -1.33
CA ALA A 86 -6.05 11.79 -1.92
C ALA A 86 -5.46 11.23 -3.23
N ILE A 87 -5.07 9.94 -3.23
CA ILE A 87 -4.58 9.27 -4.42
C ILE A 87 -5.66 9.23 -5.50
N ALA A 88 -6.89 8.84 -5.18
CA ALA A 88 -7.99 8.80 -6.13
C ALA A 88 -8.26 10.18 -6.75
N ALA A 89 -8.30 11.24 -5.94
CA ALA A 89 -8.53 12.61 -6.40
C ALA A 89 -7.44 13.12 -7.35
N VAL A 90 -6.19 12.71 -7.16
CA VAL A 90 -5.08 13.08 -8.05
C VAL A 90 -5.08 12.20 -9.30
N ALA A 91 -5.18 10.87 -9.13
CA ALA A 91 -5.08 9.91 -10.22
C ALA A 91 -6.13 10.14 -11.30
N THR A 92 -7.37 10.44 -10.93
CA THR A 92 -8.46 10.66 -11.89
C THR A 92 -8.32 11.94 -12.70
N ARG A 93 -7.56 12.93 -12.23
CA ARG A 93 -7.20 14.11 -13.04
C ARG A 93 -6.22 13.76 -14.16
N CYS A 94 -5.37 12.76 -13.94
CA CYS A 94 -4.35 12.33 -14.89
C CYS A 94 -4.85 11.21 -15.81
N ALA A 95 -5.70 10.32 -15.30
CA ALA A 95 -6.26 9.18 -16.00
C ALA A 95 -7.77 9.08 -15.72
N PRO A 96 -8.62 9.61 -16.62
CA PRO A 96 -10.07 9.51 -16.44
C PRO A 96 -10.55 8.05 -16.58
N ASN A 97 -11.69 7.73 -15.98
CA ASN A 97 -12.34 6.41 -16.04
C ASN A 97 -11.56 5.28 -15.36
N LEU A 98 -10.72 5.59 -14.36
CA LEU A 98 -10.09 4.56 -13.55
C LEU A 98 -11.13 3.71 -12.83
N GLN A 99 -10.85 2.41 -12.71
CA GLN A 99 -11.62 1.52 -11.85
C GLN A 99 -11.11 1.62 -10.41
N SER A 100 -12.03 1.63 -9.45
CA SER A 100 -11.69 1.58 -8.03
C SER A 100 -12.37 0.41 -7.34
N PHE A 101 -11.71 -0.14 -6.33
CA PHE A 101 -12.12 -1.37 -5.67
C PHE A 101 -12.12 -1.17 -4.16
N SER A 102 -13.20 -1.60 -3.51
CA SER A 102 -13.30 -1.71 -2.07
C SER A 102 -13.90 -3.04 -1.64
N ILE A 103 -13.62 -3.43 -0.41
CA ILE A 103 -14.31 -4.54 0.24
C ILE A 103 -15.08 -4.02 1.43
N GLY A 104 -16.23 -4.62 1.68
CA GLY A 104 -17.08 -4.37 2.83
C GLY A 104 -17.22 -5.59 3.71
N PHE A 105 -17.58 -5.35 4.95
CA PHE A 105 -17.94 -6.36 5.92
C PHE A 105 -19.39 -6.15 6.30
N ARG A 106 -20.19 -7.21 6.35
CA ARG A 106 -21.61 -7.10 6.71
C ARG A 106 -21.85 -6.67 8.16
N GLU A 107 -20.83 -6.75 8.99
CA GLU A 107 -20.85 -6.19 10.34
C GLU A 107 -20.70 -4.65 10.26
N GLN A 108 -21.81 -3.93 10.35
CA GLN A 108 -21.92 -2.49 10.12
C GLN A 108 -20.95 -1.60 10.92
N ALA A 109 -20.43 -2.06 12.06
CA ALA A 109 -19.56 -1.26 12.92
C ALA A 109 -18.18 -0.92 12.31
N ARG A 110 -17.78 -1.57 11.21
CA ARG A 110 -16.47 -1.41 10.55
C ARG A 110 -16.56 -1.33 9.03
N ASP A 111 -17.76 -1.07 8.51
CA ASP A 111 -17.96 -0.97 7.07
C ASP A 111 -17.57 0.43 6.57
N GLU A 112 -16.46 0.52 5.85
CA GLU A 112 -15.97 1.75 5.23
C GLU A 112 -16.52 1.97 3.82
N THR A 113 -17.30 1.04 3.29
CA THR A 113 -17.80 1.11 1.91
C THR A 113 -18.64 2.34 1.60
N PRO A 114 -19.44 2.91 2.52
CA PRO A 114 -20.13 4.17 2.26
C PRO A 114 -19.19 5.34 1.97
N PHE A 115 -18.07 5.41 2.68
CA PHE A 115 -17.05 6.45 2.45
C PHE A 115 -16.31 6.22 1.14
N ALA A 116 -15.96 4.97 0.83
CA ALA A 116 -15.34 4.61 -0.43
C ALA A 116 -16.24 4.95 -1.63
N THR A 117 -17.54 4.62 -1.55
CA THR A 117 -18.53 4.93 -2.59
C THR A 117 -18.66 6.42 -2.80
N ALA A 118 -18.84 7.20 -1.73
CA ALA A 118 -18.95 8.66 -1.82
C ALA A 118 -17.69 9.30 -2.44
N MET A 119 -16.52 8.77 -2.10
CA MET A 119 -15.26 9.25 -2.70
C MET A 119 -15.13 8.85 -4.15
N ALA A 120 -15.53 7.65 -4.52
CA ALA A 120 -15.52 7.16 -5.90
C ALA A 120 -16.42 7.99 -6.81
N GLU A 121 -17.63 8.32 -6.34
CA GLU A 121 -18.57 9.21 -7.04
C GLU A 121 -17.95 10.59 -7.25
N ARG A 122 -17.34 11.16 -6.20
CA ARG A 122 -16.68 12.47 -6.26
C ARG A 122 -15.48 12.48 -7.20
N ALA A 123 -14.69 11.41 -7.21
CA ALA A 123 -13.52 11.26 -8.07
C ALA A 123 -13.88 10.86 -9.51
N GLY A 124 -15.09 10.37 -9.77
CA GLY A 124 -15.54 9.93 -11.09
C GLY A 124 -14.93 8.59 -11.51
N THR A 125 -14.68 7.66 -10.55
CA THR A 125 -14.20 6.31 -10.85
C THR A 125 -15.34 5.35 -11.13
N THR A 126 -15.07 4.29 -11.90
CA THR A 126 -15.96 3.13 -11.96
C THR A 126 -15.71 2.27 -10.73
N HIS A 127 -16.59 2.40 -9.73
CA HIS A 127 -16.40 1.77 -8.43
C HIS A 127 -17.00 0.37 -8.34
N HIS A 128 -16.23 -0.54 -7.77
CA HIS A 128 -16.63 -1.92 -7.52
C HIS A 128 -16.48 -2.22 -6.03
N THR A 129 -17.56 -2.72 -5.42
CA THR A 129 -17.56 -3.14 -4.01
C THR A 129 -17.90 -4.62 -3.91
N GLN A 130 -17.18 -5.36 -3.09
CA GLN A 130 -17.52 -6.74 -2.75
C GLN A 130 -17.60 -6.88 -1.23
N TYR A 131 -18.70 -7.50 -0.77
CA TYR A 131 -18.92 -7.82 0.65
C TYR A 131 -18.46 -9.23 0.95
N PHE A 132 -17.87 -9.42 2.11
CA PHE A 132 -17.39 -10.70 2.62
C PHE A 132 -18.06 -11.04 3.95
N GLU A 133 -18.31 -12.33 4.15
CA GLU A 133 -18.72 -12.87 5.43
C GLU A 133 -17.52 -13.23 6.29
N ARG A 134 -17.71 -13.26 7.61
CA ARG A 134 -16.64 -13.57 8.56
C ARG A 134 -16.03 -14.94 8.33
N ASP A 135 -16.86 -15.95 8.09
CA ASP A 135 -16.43 -17.33 7.88
C ASP A 135 -15.49 -17.49 6.67
N GLU A 136 -15.68 -16.65 5.63
CA GLU A 136 -14.79 -16.62 4.48
C GLU A 136 -13.41 -16.07 4.84
N MET A 137 -13.34 -15.15 5.82
CA MET A 137 -12.07 -14.60 6.32
C MET A 137 -11.32 -15.64 7.15
N ASP A 138 -12.02 -16.36 8.02
CA ASP A 138 -11.39 -17.37 8.89
C ASP A 138 -10.72 -18.47 8.07
N SER A 139 -11.33 -18.89 6.95
CA SER A 139 -10.74 -19.88 6.03
C SER A 139 -9.41 -19.45 5.38
N LEU A 140 -9.13 -18.16 5.35
CA LEU A 140 -7.87 -17.62 4.79
C LEU A 140 -6.72 -17.65 5.79
N VAL A 141 -7.00 -17.66 7.09
CA VAL A 141 -5.96 -17.74 8.14
C VAL A 141 -5.11 -19.00 7.95
N GLU A 142 -5.74 -20.13 7.62
CA GLU A 142 -5.05 -21.41 7.38
C GLU A 142 -4.12 -21.39 6.16
N ARG A 143 -4.25 -20.40 5.29
CA ARG A 143 -3.49 -20.25 4.05
C ARG A 143 -2.43 -19.16 4.10
N MET A 144 -2.27 -18.48 5.21
CA MET A 144 -1.32 -17.37 5.34
C MET A 144 0.13 -17.80 5.15
N ASP A 145 0.47 -19.04 5.49
CA ASP A 145 1.80 -19.63 5.26
C ASP A 145 2.18 -19.75 3.78
N ALA A 146 1.18 -19.81 2.89
CA ALA A 146 1.40 -19.80 1.44
C ALA A 146 1.65 -18.40 0.85
N TRP A 147 1.38 -17.35 1.62
CA TRP A 147 1.50 -15.95 1.14
C TRP A 147 2.70 -15.21 1.73
N PHE A 148 3.16 -15.65 2.90
CA PHE A 148 4.25 -15.01 3.62
C PHE A 148 5.37 -16.01 3.88
N ASP A 149 6.61 -15.60 3.63
CA ASP A 149 7.81 -16.43 3.84
C ASP A 149 8.17 -16.58 5.33
N GLU A 150 7.50 -15.85 6.20
CA GLU A 150 7.68 -15.90 7.66
C GLU A 150 6.39 -15.55 8.40
N PRO A 151 6.31 -15.86 9.72
CA PRO A 151 5.14 -15.46 10.52
C PRO A 151 4.88 -13.95 10.44
N PHE A 152 3.67 -13.61 10.02
CA PHE A 152 3.19 -12.25 9.85
C PHE A 152 1.86 -12.08 10.60
N GLY A 153 1.82 -11.18 11.57
CA GLY A 153 0.71 -11.03 12.51
C GLY A 153 -0.13 -9.77 12.30
N ASP A 154 -0.12 -9.17 11.10
CA ASP A 154 -0.95 -8.01 10.81
C ASP A 154 -2.36 -8.43 10.39
N THR A 155 -3.36 -7.86 11.06
CA THR A 155 -4.77 -8.14 10.80
C THR A 155 -5.25 -7.62 9.44
N SER A 156 -4.51 -6.70 8.83
CA SER A 156 -4.79 -6.18 7.49
C SER A 156 -4.47 -7.16 6.36
N ALA A 157 -3.67 -8.21 6.63
CA ALA A 157 -3.23 -9.17 5.63
C ALA A 157 -4.40 -9.82 4.87
N ILE A 158 -5.42 -10.26 5.59
CA ILE A 158 -6.58 -10.93 5.00
C ILE A 158 -7.45 -9.96 4.18
N PRO A 159 -7.84 -8.79 4.71
CA PRO A 159 -8.52 -7.76 3.91
C PRO A 159 -7.74 -7.38 2.64
N THR A 160 -6.44 -7.18 2.77
CA THR A 160 -5.57 -6.84 1.63
C THR A 160 -5.57 -7.94 0.57
N PHE A 161 -5.42 -9.21 0.98
CA PHE A 161 -5.53 -10.33 0.05
C PHE A 161 -6.88 -10.33 -0.68
N ARG A 162 -7.98 -10.13 0.04
CA ARG A 162 -9.32 -10.13 -0.54
C ARG A 162 -9.53 -9.01 -1.54
N VAL A 163 -9.16 -7.78 -1.21
CA VAL A 163 -9.33 -6.65 -2.14
C VAL A 163 -8.42 -6.81 -3.36
N CYS A 164 -7.20 -7.31 -3.20
CA CYS A 164 -6.31 -7.59 -4.32
C CYS A 164 -6.86 -8.72 -5.22
N ALA A 165 -7.36 -9.81 -4.65
CA ALA A 165 -7.97 -10.92 -5.40
C ALA A 165 -9.24 -10.46 -6.14
N PHE A 166 -10.02 -9.56 -5.56
CA PHE A 166 -11.17 -8.95 -6.19
C PHE A 166 -10.77 -8.04 -7.35
N ALA A 167 -9.86 -7.09 -7.12
CA ALA A 167 -9.37 -6.16 -8.14
C ALA A 167 -8.70 -6.89 -9.32
N ARG A 168 -7.99 -8.00 -9.05
CA ARG A 168 -7.28 -8.80 -10.06
C ARG A 168 -8.17 -9.34 -11.18
N ARG A 169 -9.48 -9.41 -10.96
CA ARG A 169 -10.44 -9.83 -11.98
C ARG A 169 -10.60 -8.79 -13.10
N SER A 170 -10.29 -7.54 -12.83
CA SER A 170 -10.50 -6.41 -13.74
C SER A 170 -9.22 -5.66 -14.08
N VAL A 171 -8.25 -5.60 -13.15
CA VAL A 171 -6.99 -4.88 -13.32
C VAL A 171 -5.79 -5.74 -12.92
N THR A 172 -4.63 -5.39 -13.44
CA THR A 172 -3.38 -6.11 -13.14
C THR A 172 -2.55 -5.38 -12.12
N VAL A 173 -2.65 -4.05 -12.09
CA VAL A 173 -1.97 -3.16 -11.16
C VAL A 173 -3.01 -2.33 -10.44
N ALA A 174 -2.79 -2.06 -9.16
CA ALA A 174 -3.62 -1.13 -8.39
C ALA A 174 -2.74 -0.21 -7.55
N LEU A 175 -3.06 1.08 -7.53
CA LEU A 175 -2.49 2.02 -6.58
C LEU A 175 -3.26 1.93 -5.26
N SER A 176 -2.54 2.08 -4.15
CA SER A 176 -3.11 2.06 -2.79
C SER A 176 -2.62 3.25 -1.97
N GLY A 177 -3.23 3.47 -0.81
CA GLY A 177 -2.83 4.49 0.17
C GLY A 177 -1.67 4.06 1.08
N ASP A 178 -1.08 2.88 0.85
CA ASP A 178 -0.01 2.36 1.70
C ASP A 178 1.19 3.32 1.73
N GLY A 179 1.77 3.51 2.90
CA GLY A 179 2.84 4.46 3.14
C GLY A 179 2.36 5.83 3.66
N GLY A 180 1.07 6.15 3.57
CA GLY A 180 0.51 7.40 4.06
C GLY A 180 0.65 7.54 5.58
N ASP A 181 0.23 6.54 6.33
CA ASP A 181 0.32 6.53 7.78
C ASP A 181 1.77 6.62 8.28
N GLU A 182 2.71 5.96 7.59
CA GLU A 182 4.14 5.98 7.91
C GLU A 182 4.76 7.36 7.69
N LEU A 183 4.34 8.07 6.64
CA LEU A 183 4.88 9.39 6.30
C LEU A 183 4.24 10.52 7.12
N PHE A 184 2.95 10.41 7.42
CA PHE A 184 2.16 11.48 8.02
C PHE A 184 1.70 11.19 9.46
N GLY A 185 2.14 10.09 10.05
CA GLY A 185 1.85 9.75 11.45
C GLY A 185 0.38 9.41 11.70
N GLY A 186 -0.25 8.70 10.78
CA GLY A 186 -1.68 8.35 10.85
C GLY A 186 -2.03 7.28 11.88
N TYR A 187 -1.06 6.44 12.27
CA TYR A 187 -1.29 5.38 13.26
C TYR A 187 -1.56 5.94 14.66
N ARG A 188 -2.57 5.37 15.30
CA ARG A 188 -2.89 5.62 16.72
C ARG A 188 -2.37 4.43 17.54
N TRP A 189 -1.28 4.61 18.23
CA TRP A 189 -0.70 3.64 19.16
C TRP A 189 -1.05 3.97 20.61
#